data_b997a848e469fc1ae1128d2f49c03ea8
#
_entry.id   b997a848e469fc1ae1128d2f49c03ea8
#
_cell.length_a   1.000
_cell.length_b   1.000
_cell.length_c   1.000
_cell.angle_alpha   90.00
_cell.angle_beta   90.00
_cell.angle_gamma   90.00
#
_symmetry.space_group_name_H-M   'P 1'
#
loop_
_entity.id
_entity.type
_entity.pdbx_description
1 polymer ?
#
loop_
_entity_poly.entity_id
_entity_poly.type
_entity_poly.pdbx_seq_one_letter_code
_entity_poly.pdbx_strand_id
1 'polypeptide(L)'
;MAFVDDTIEVGADIRKVYDVWTAFEDFPEFMEVVERIDLVTEDSLHWVVVVEDDVIEWDADVIEHVLDQSVSWQALDGREAGKVTFEKTGADKTKVHYQLDYDPKAWDGNPDTTRHWMRRRVDKDLKAFKAVVEKGA
;
A
#
# COMPACT_ATOMS: atom_id res chain seq x y z
N MET A 1 -15.94 7.99 6.00
CA MET A 1 -14.75 7.28 5.42
C MET A 1 -14.85 5.82 5.75
N ALA A 2 -14.65 4.96 4.78
CA ALA A 2 -14.61 3.52 4.99
C ALA A 2 -13.15 3.06 5.08
N PHE A 3 -12.92 1.86 5.59
CA PHE A 3 -11.58 1.29 5.57
C PHE A 3 -11.61 -0.23 5.43
N VAL A 4 -10.53 -0.78 4.93
CA VAL A 4 -10.25 -2.22 4.93
C VAL A 4 -8.83 -2.41 5.44
N ASP A 5 -8.59 -3.55 6.07
CA ASP A 5 -7.26 -3.87 6.55
C ASP A 5 -7.03 -5.38 6.51
N ASP A 6 -5.77 -5.76 6.52
CA ASP A 6 -5.38 -7.16 6.61
C ASP A 6 -3.94 -7.23 7.11
N THR A 7 -3.54 -8.41 7.49
CA THR A 7 -2.23 -8.67 8.07
C THR A 7 -1.62 -9.90 7.40
N ILE A 8 -0.31 -9.87 7.19
CA ILE A 8 0.42 -11.02 6.66
C ILE A 8 1.77 -11.14 7.39
N GLU A 9 2.24 -12.37 7.55
CA GLU A 9 3.58 -12.61 8.06
C GLU A 9 4.53 -12.85 6.90
N VAL A 10 5.63 -12.12 6.88
CA VAL A 10 6.64 -12.18 5.82
C VAL A 10 7.91 -12.80 6.39
N GLY A 11 8.46 -13.78 5.68
CA GLY A 11 9.67 -14.50 6.08
C GLY A 11 10.95 -13.74 5.76
N ALA A 12 11.10 -12.56 6.37
CA ALA A 12 12.29 -11.73 6.22
C ALA A 12 12.44 -10.80 7.41
N ASP A 13 13.67 -10.29 7.61
CA ASP A 13 13.98 -9.34 8.66
C ASP A 13 13.21 -8.03 8.47
N ILE A 14 12.83 -7.40 9.56
CA ILE A 14 12.01 -6.18 9.57
C ILE A 14 12.64 -5.03 8.75
N ARG A 15 13.96 -4.88 8.76
CA ARG A 15 14.63 -3.84 7.99
C ARG A 15 14.43 -4.07 6.50
N LYS A 16 14.58 -5.31 6.04
CA LYS A 16 14.37 -5.63 4.63
C LYS A 16 12.92 -5.39 4.22
N VAL A 17 11.98 -5.83 5.06
CA VAL A 17 10.55 -5.65 4.80
C VAL A 17 10.21 -4.17 4.71
N TYR A 18 10.71 -3.37 5.65
CA TYR A 18 10.51 -1.93 5.66
C TYR A 18 11.10 -1.26 4.41
N ASP A 19 12.34 -1.63 4.06
CA ASP A 19 13.02 -1.04 2.91
C ASP A 19 12.30 -1.34 1.59
N VAL A 20 11.78 -2.55 1.43
CA VAL A 20 11.04 -2.91 0.21
C VAL A 20 9.74 -2.11 0.11
N TRP A 21 9.01 -1.97 1.23
CA TRP A 21 7.76 -1.20 1.19
C TRP A 21 8.00 0.29 0.94
N THR A 22 9.05 0.85 1.52
CA THR A 22 9.31 2.30 1.40
C THR A 22 10.03 2.69 0.11
N ALA A 23 10.39 1.75 -0.71
CA ALA A 23 10.82 2.02 -2.08
C ALA A 23 9.59 2.29 -2.95
N PHE A 24 8.96 3.44 -2.75
CA PHE A 24 7.62 3.75 -3.32
C PHE A 24 7.53 3.58 -4.83
N GLU A 25 8.59 3.87 -5.56
CA GLU A 25 8.61 3.71 -7.02
C GLU A 25 8.47 2.26 -7.45
N ASP A 26 8.69 1.31 -6.54
CA ASP A 26 8.58 -0.13 -6.81
C ASP A 26 7.20 -0.69 -6.47
N PHE A 27 6.25 0.15 -6.04
CA PHE A 27 4.87 -0.31 -5.76
C PHE A 27 4.24 -1.12 -6.89
N PRO A 28 4.48 -0.82 -8.18
CA PRO A 28 3.93 -1.66 -9.27
C PRO A 28 4.34 -3.12 -9.21
N GLU A 29 5.44 -3.45 -8.53
CA GLU A 29 5.91 -4.84 -8.42
C GLU A 29 5.00 -5.70 -7.55
N PHE A 30 4.23 -5.08 -6.64
CA PHE A 30 3.33 -5.84 -5.76
C PHE A 30 1.93 -5.21 -5.61
N MET A 31 1.68 -4.07 -6.20
CA MET A 31 0.36 -3.44 -6.20
C MET A 31 -0.21 -3.51 -7.62
N GLU A 32 -1.09 -4.48 -7.84
CA GLU A 32 -1.61 -4.82 -9.17
C GLU A 32 -2.19 -3.64 -9.95
N VAL A 33 -2.95 -2.78 -9.26
CA VAL A 33 -3.61 -1.66 -9.93
C VAL A 33 -2.70 -0.46 -10.13
N VAL A 34 -1.57 -0.41 -9.46
CA VAL A 34 -0.63 0.72 -9.58
C VAL A 34 0.26 0.50 -10.80
N GLU A 35 0.11 1.37 -11.80
CA GLU A 35 0.93 1.32 -12.99
C GLU A 35 2.28 1.98 -12.77
N ARG A 36 2.28 3.14 -12.07
CA ARG A 36 3.50 3.91 -11.85
C ARG A 36 3.36 4.81 -10.62
N ILE A 37 4.46 4.97 -9.91
CA ILE A 37 4.62 5.97 -8.87
C ILE A 37 5.82 6.83 -9.25
N ASP A 38 5.61 8.13 -9.33
CA ASP A 38 6.69 9.09 -9.58
C ASP A 38 6.98 9.86 -8.29
N LEU A 39 8.24 9.92 -7.89
CA LEU A 39 8.66 10.75 -6.77
C LEU A 39 8.75 12.20 -7.26
N VAL A 40 7.88 13.06 -6.73
CA VAL A 40 7.92 14.49 -7.05
C VAL A 40 8.89 15.19 -6.12
N THR A 41 8.82 14.86 -4.84
CA THR A 41 9.79 15.26 -3.83
C THR A 41 10.01 14.08 -2.91
N GLU A 42 10.85 14.23 -1.88
CA GLU A 42 11.11 13.18 -0.90
C GLU A 42 9.83 12.68 -0.22
N ASP A 43 8.85 13.57 -0.03
CA ASP A 43 7.60 13.25 0.68
C ASP A 43 6.35 13.37 -0.20
N SER A 44 6.50 13.57 -1.50
CA SER A 44 5.35 13.74 -2.41
C SER A 44 5.44 12.77 -3.57
N LEU A 45 4.35 12.05 -3.80
CA LEU A 45 4.26 11.01 -4.80
C LEU A 45 3.15 11.34 -5.80
N HIS A 46 3.37 11.03 -7.06
CA HIS A 46 2.32 11.05 -8.06
C HIS A 46 1.96 9.60 -8.42
N TRP A 47 0.70 9.25 -8.21
CA TRP A 47 0.19 7.90 -8.45
C TRP A 47 -0.52 7.81 -9.78
N VAL A 48 -0.20 6.78 -10.55
CA VAL A 48 -0.94 6.42 -11.76
C VAL A 48 -1.48 5.00 -11.56
N VAL A 49 -2.80 4.88 -11.54
CA VAL A 49 -3.50 3.64 -11.25
C VAL A 49 -4.43 3.31 -12.41
N VAL A 50 -4.47 2.04 -12.78
CA VAL A 50 -5.37 1.56 -13.83
C VAL A 50 -6.38 0.59 -13.21
N VAL A 51 -7.66 0.93 -13.32
CA VAL A 51 -8.75 0.09 -12.84
C VAL A 51 -9.64 -0.19 -14.04
N GLU A 52 -9.67 -1.45 -14.47
CA GLU A 52 -10.29 -1.86 -15.71
C GLU A 52 -9.63 -1.10 -16.88
N ASP A 53 -10.37 -0.27 -17.60
CA ASP A 53 -9.81 0.51 -18.71
C ASP A 53 -9.60 1.98 -18.34
N ASP A 54 -9.84 2.34 -17.09
CA ASP A 54 -9.73 3.72 -16.62
C ASP A 54 -8.39 3.99 -16.00
N VAL A 55 -7.75 5.07 -16.43
CA VAL A 55 -6.51 5.57 -15.82
C VAL A 55 -6.89 6.66 -14.82
N ILE A 56 -6.47 6.47 -13.58
CA ILE A 56 -6.76 7.40 -12.50
C ILE A 56 -5.42 7.90 -11.94
N GLU A 57 -5.29 9.21 -11.80
CA GLU A 57 -4.06 9.82 -11.29
C GLU A 57 -4.37 10.72 -10.10
N TRP A 58 -3.47 10.72 -9.12
CA TRP A 58 -3.56 11.66 -8.00
C TRP A 58 -2.20 11.86 -7.35
N ASP A 59 -2.09 12.95 -6.61
CA ASP A 59 -0.91 13.25 -5.80
C ASP A 59 -1.17 12.85 -4.36
N ALA A 60 -0.14 12.38 -3.69
CA ALA A 60 -0.21 11.96 -2.29
C ALA A 60 1.03 12.43 -1.54
N ASP A 61 0.85 12.71 -0.26
CA ASP A 61 1.97 13.02 0.63
C ASP A 61 2.23 11.84 1.56
N VAL A 62 3.51 11.60 1.83
CA VAL A 62 3.93 10.68 2.88
C VAL A 62 3.86 11.47 4.18
N ILE A 63 2.95 11.10 5.08
CA ILE A 63 2.68 11.85 6.31
C ILE A 63 3.33 11.25 7.55
N GLU A 64 3.75 9.99 7.50
CA GLU A 64 4.47 9.35 8.59
C GLU A 64 5.50 8.39 8.04
N HIS A 65 6.68 8.40 8.61
CA HIS A 65 7.80 7.58 8.17
C HIS A 65 8.68 7.28 9.37
N VAL A 66 8.37 6.20 10.08
CA VAL A 66 9.11 5.78 11.28
C VAL A 66 9.86 4.48 10.98
N LEU A 67 11.18 4.56 10.97
CA LEU A 67 12.07 3.46 10.59
C LEU A 67 11.70 2.15 11.28
N ASP A 68 11.52 1.08 10.50
CA ASP A 68 11.18 -0.26 10.97
C ASP A 68 9.85 -0.35 11.75
N GLN A 69 9.03 0.68 11.74
CA GLN A 69 7.77 0.70 12.49
C GLN A 69 6.54 0.98 11.64
N SER A 70 6.55 2.06 10.89
CA SER A 70 5.37 2.45 10.12
C SER A 70 5.67 3.42 9.00
N VAL A 71 4.78 3.41 8.02
CA VAL A 71 4.75 4.42 6.96
C VAL A 71 3.28 4.68 6.63
N SER A 72 2.93 5.95 6.42
CA SER A 72 1.59 6.29 5.97
C SER A 72 1.63 7.40 4.94
N TRP A 73 0.62 7.40 4.07
CA TRP A 73 0.49 8.38 3.00
C TRP A 73 -0.98 8.74 2.82
N GLN A 74 -1.22 9.90 2.24
CA GLN A 74 -2.57 10.42 2.05
C GLN A 74 -2.70 11.09 0.70
N ALA A 75 -3.72 10.70 -0.07
CA ALA A 75 -4.05 11.37 -1.32
C ALA A 75 -4.53 12.79 -1.04
N LEU A 76 -4.04 13.77 -1.81
CA LEU A 76 -4.41 15.18 -1.61
C LEU A 76 -5.88 15.45 -1.93
N ASP A 77 -6.47 14.66 -2.84
CA ASP A 77 -7.88 14.79 -3.18
C ASP A 77 -8.83 14.04 -2.23
N GLY A 78 -8.27 13.41 -1.19
CA GLY A 78 -9.06 12.73 -0.16
C GLY A 78 -9.59 11.36 -0.53
N ARG A 79 -9.24 10.82 -1.70
CA ARG A 79 -9.81 9.54 -2.14
C ARG A 79 -9.36 8.33 -1.33
N GLU A 80 -8.13 8.36 -0.84
CA GLU A 80 -7.62 7.27 0.00
C GLU A 80 -6.44 7.71 0.84
N ALA A 81 -6.19 6.96 1.92
CA ALA A 81 -5.02 7.08 2.76
C ALA A 81 -4.59 5.69 3.17
N GLY A 82 -3.30 5.40 3.08
CA GLY A 82 -2.75 4.11 3.46
C GLY A 82 -1.87 4.20 4.69
N LYS A 83 -1.85 3.14 5.46
CA LYS A 83 -0.93 3.01 6.59
C LYS A 83 -0.47 1.57 6.70
N VAL A 84 0.84 1.40 6.85
CA VAL A 84 1.45 0.08 7.04
C VAL A 84 2.25 0.13 8.33
N THR A 85 2.05 -0.88 9.17
CA THR A 85 2.85 -1.05 10.37
C THR A 85 3.59 -2.39 10.29
N PHE A 86 4.79 -2.40 10.89
CA PHE A 86 5.69 -3.54 10.85
C PHE A 86 6.01 -3.96 12.27
N GLU A 87 5.93 -5.27 12.54
CA GLU A 87 6.23 -5.82 13.86
C GLU A 87 7.11 -7.05 13.70
N LYS A 88 8.25 -7.05 14.38
CA LYS A 88 9.15 -8.19 14.36
C LYS A 88 8.54 -9.33 15.17
N THR A 89 8.35 -10.50 14.56
CA THR A 89 7.78 -11.67 15.19
C THR A 89 8.78 -12.81 15.35
N GLY A 90 9.95 -12.69 14.75
CA GLY A 90 11.04 -13.67 14.85
C GLY A 90 12.29 -13.10 14.21
N ALA A 91 13.40 -13.85 14.22
CA ALA A 91 14.68 -13.40 13.69
C ALA A 91 14.58 -12.98 12.22
N ASP A 92 13.87 -13.79 11.42
CA ASP A 92 13.63 -13.51 10.00
C ASP A 92 12.15 -13.55 9.70
N LYS A 93 11.34 -12.95 10.59
CA LYS A 93 9.89 -12.89 10.42
C LYS A 93 9.36 -11.54 10.83
N THR A 94 8.49 -10.98 10.00
CA THR A 94 7.88 -9.68 10.21
C THR A 94 6.39 -9.78 9.93
N LYS A 95 5.60 -9.25 10.85
CA LYS A 95 4.16 -9.10 10.65
C LYS A 95 3.91 -7.74 10.02
N VAL A 96 3.20 -7.74 8.90
CA VAL A 96 2.86 -6.52 8.16
C VAL A 96 1.35 -6.31 8.23
N HIS A 97 0.94 -5.18 8.77
CA HIS A 97 -0.46 -4.78 8.83
C HIS A 97 -0.66 -3.61 7.89
N TYR A 98 -1.55 -3.78 6.91
CA TYR A 98 -1.85 -2.78 5.90
C TYR A 98 -3.31 -2.34 6.05
N GLN A 99 -3.53 -1.05 6.28
CA GLN A 99 -4.85 -0.45 6.36
C GLN A 99 -5.00 0.57 5.24
N LEU A 100 -6.13 0.51 4.56
CA LEU A 100 -6.46 1.44 3.49
C LEU A 100 -7.79 2.10 3.81
N ASP A 101 -7.75 3.40 4.08
CA ASP A 101 -8.93 4.22 4.26
C ASP A 101 -9.31 4.80 2.90
N TYR A 102 -10.59 4.87 2.59
CA TYR A 102 -11.02 5.33 1.26
C TYR A 102 -12.39 5.99 1.32
N ASP A 103 -12.64 6.85 0.33
CA ASP A 103 -13.94 7.47 0.11
C ASP A 103 -14.64 6.71 -1.03
N PRO A 104 -15.72 5.96 -0.75
CA PRO A 104 -16.42 5.21 -1.80
C PRO A 104 -16.86 6.07 -2.98
N LYS A 105 -17.18 7.35 -2.72
CA LYS A 105 -17.62 8.27 -3.77
C LYS A 105 -16.54 8.60 -4.78
N ALA A 106 -15.28 8.50 -4.38
CA ALA A 106 -14.13 8.77 -5.26
C ALA A 106 -13.84 7.60 -6.18
N TRP A 107 -14.44 6.44 -5.93
CA TRP A 107 -14.20 5.21 -6.71
C TRP A 107 -15.46 4.83 -7.49
N ASP A 108 -16.22 3.84 -6.99
CA ASP A 108 -17.40 3.35 -7.69
C ASP A 108 -18.70 4.05 -7.25
N GLY A 109 -18.67 4.63 -6.06
CA GLY A 109 -19.87 5.27 -5.48
C GLY A 109 -20.82 4.30 -4.80
N ASN A 110 -20.70 3.00 -5.06
CA ASN A 110 -21.49 1.98 -4.38
C ASN A 110 -20.67 1.43 -3.21
N PRO A 111 -21.11 1.65 -1.94
CA PRO A 111 -20.33 1.26 -0.78
C PRO A 111 -19.97 -0.23 -0.73
N ASP A 112 -20.91 -1.10 -1.07
CA ASP A 112 -20.68 -2.55 -1.00
C ASP A 112 -19.70 -3.05 -2.07
N THR A 113 -19.86 -2.58 -3.30
CA THR A 113 -18.99 -2.95 -4.41
C THR A 113 -17.57 -2.44 -4.17
N THR A 114 -17.44 -1.19 -3.74
CA THR A 114 -16.15 -0.57 -3.45
C THR A 114 -15.45 -1.31 -2.32
N ARG A 115 -16.17 -1.63 -1.24
CA ARG A 115 -15.60 -2.35 -0.10
C ARG A 115 -15.05 -3.72 -0.51
N HIS A 116 -15.82 -4.46 -1.31
CA HIS A 116 -15.41 -5.77 -1.78
C HIS A 116 -14.13 -5.68 -2.63
N TRP A 117 -14.09 -4.72 -3.53
CA TRP A 117 -12.92 -4.48 -4.39
C TRP A 117 -11.70 -4.07 -3.57
N MET A 118 -11.86 -3.18 -2.58
CA MET A 118 -10.77 -2.74 -1.71
C MET A 118 -10.22 -3.88 -0.85
N ARG A 119 -11.08 -4.76 -0.35
CA ARG A 119 -10.62 -5.94 0.40
C ARG A 119 -9.76 -6.85 -0.46
N ARG A 120 -10.19 -7.10 -1.69
CA ARG A 120 -9.42 -7.91 -2.63
C ARG A 120 -8.09 -7.25 -2.97
N ARG A 121 -8.10 -5.94 -3.15
CA ARG A 121 -6.89 -5.18 -3.44
C ARG A 121 -5.86 -5.33 -2.31
N VAL A 122 -6.28 -5.13 -1.07
CA VAL A 122 -5.38 -5.26 0.09
C VAL A 122 -4.85 -6.68 0.22
N ASP A 123 -5.71 -7.68 0.09
CA ASP A 123 -5.32 -9.09 0.18
C ASP A 123 -4.29 -9.46 -0.89
N LYS A 124 -4.54 -9.10 -2.13
CA LYS A 124 -3.63 -9.39 -3.23
C LYS A 124 -2.31 -8.65 -3.10
N ASP A 125 -2.36 -7.39 -2.72
CA ASP A 125 -1.16 -6.57 -2.56
C ASP A 125 -0.25 -7.13 -1.47
N LEU A 126 -0.82 -7.55 -0.34
CA LEU A 126 -0.04 -8.16 0.74
C LEU A 126 0.60 -9.48 0.31
N LYS A 127 -0.15 -10.34 -0.38
CA LYS A 127 0.39 -11.61 -0.87
C LYS A 127 1.49 -11.41 -1.89
N ALA A 128 1.32 -10.46 -2.80
CA ALA A 128 2.34 -10.13 -3.78
C ALA A 128 3.58 -9.52 -3.12
N PHE A 129 3.38 -8.64 -2.13
CA PHE A 129 4.47 -8.06 -1.36
C PHE A 129 5.31 -9.15 -0.67
N LYS A 130 4.64 -10.09 0.00
CA LYS A 130 5.31 -11.22 0.64
C LYS A 130 6.16 -11.98 -0.37
N ALA A 131 5.60 -12.28 -1.54
CA ALA A 131 6.31 -13.00 -2.58
C ALA A 131 7.55 -12.24 -3.08
N VAL A 132 7.42 -10.93 -3.28
CA VAL A 132 8.54 -10.09 -3.73
C VAL A 132 9.66 -10.08 -2.69
N VAL A 133 9.34 -9.87 -1.42
CA VAL A 133 10.32 -9.82 -0.35
C VAL A 133 11.03 -11.16 -0.17
N GLU A 134 10.28 -12.24 -0.11
CA GLU A 134 10.84 -13.58 0.13
C GLU A 134 11.65 -14.10 -1.05
N LYS A 135 11.26 -13.75 -2.26
CA LYS A 135 11.98 -14.13 -3.46
C LYS A 135 13.32 -13.41 -3.56
N GLY A 136 13.40 -12.17 -3.12
CA GLY A 136 14.62 -11.37 -3.15
C GLY A 136 15.59 -11.68 -2.01
N ALA A 137 15.25 -12.62 -1.13
CA ALA A 137 16.06 -12.95 0.02
C ALA A 137 17.28 -13.82 -0.35
#